data_7804094b04327b6c5669ac7d9de9d677
#
_entry.id   7804094b04327b6c5669ac7d9de9d677
#
_cell.length_a   1.000
_cell.length_b   1.000
_cell.length_c   1.000
_cell.angle_alpha   90.00
_cell.angle_beta   90.00
_cell.angle_gamma   90.00
#
_symmetry.space_group_name_H-M   'P 1'
#
loop_
_entity.id
_entity.type
_entity.pdbx_description
1 polymer ?
#
loop_
_entity_poly.entity_id
_entity_poly.type
_entity_poly.pdbx_seq_one_letter_code
_entity_poly.pdbx_strand_id
1 'polypeptide(L)'
;MGRSDIAIVIPAFNEAETIYEVACDVEKYGDVLIVDDYSTDGTRELVETTRATLLSHKSNLGYEASLSTGIKYAVENDYRYIITTDADGELIHFGIEGVVKFLKEGCLLVVGKRNKKNRMIEVLFGFLTFCVFRIQDPLCGMKGYNADIYRKYGFFDNRKMIGTELLAYSIRDNVAIQETPITVIKRKGESRFGGSFSSFIKISRVIFLFFGIAFKRKTA
;
A
#
# COMPACT_ATOMS: atom_id res chain seq x y z
N MET A 1 -21.22 -15.45 7.95
CA MET A 1 -20.80 -14.10 8.36
C MET A 1 -21.14 -13.14 7.23
N GLY A 2 -21.70 -11.95 7.54
CA GLY A 2 -21.90 -10.94 6.53
C GLY A 2 -20.54 -10.46 5.98
N ARG A 3 -20.52 -10.03 4.73
CA ARG A 3 -19.33 -9.48 4.07
C ARG A 3 -18.82 -8.24 4.82
N SER A 4 -17.50 -8.11 4.99
CA SER A 4 -16.89 -6.91 5.57
C SER A 4 -17.05 -5.70 4.64
N ASP A 5 -17.09 -4.49 5.19
CA ASP A 5 -16.98 -3.24 4.42
C ASP A 5 -15.51 -2.84 4.15
N ILE A 6 -14.56 -3.63 4.67
CA ILE A 6 -13.12 -3.43 4.57
C ILE A 6 -12.49 -4.54 3.71
N ALA A 7 -11.75 -4.16 2.68
CA ALA A 7 -10.85 -5.03 1.94
C ALA A 7 -9.39 -4.76 2.33
N ILE A 8 -8.62 -5.83 2.57
CA ILE A 8 -7.18 -5.75 2.83
C ILE A 8 -6.46 -6.29 1.61
N VAL A 9 -5.78 -5.44 0.88
CA VAL A 9 -5.09 -5.75 -0.37
C VAL A 9 -3.61 -6.02 -0.08
N ILE A 10 -3.15 -7.22 -0.47
CA ILE A 10 -1.78 -7.70 -0.26
C ILE A 10 -1.19 -8.08 -1.62
N PRO A 11 -0.25 -7.32 -2.18
CA PRO A 11 0.52 -7.74 -3.33
C PRO A 11 1.54 -8.80 -2.92
N ALA A 12 1.61 -9.91 -3.65
CA ALA A 12 2.53 -11.00 -3.36
C ALA A 12 3.31 -11.41 -4.61
N PHE A 13 4.62 -11.61 -4.47
CA PHE A 13 5.48 -12.20 -5.48
C PHE A 13 6.58 -13.00 -4.81
N ASN A 14 6.51 -14.33 -4.88
CA ASN A 14 7.43 -15.27 -4.22
C ASN A 14 7.54 -15.01 -2.70
N GLU A 15 6.43 -15.00 -1.98
CA GLU A 15 6.35 -14.75 -0.53
C GLU A 15 5.86 -15.99 0.25
N ALA A 16 6.22 -17.22 -0.24
CA ALA A 16 5.77 -18.48 0.38
C ALA A 16 6.13 -18.58 1.89
N GLU A 17 7.23 -17.96 2.33
CA GLU A 17 7.65 -18.00 3.74
C GLU A 17 6.75 -17.24 4.70
N THR A 18 5.98 -16.25 4.20
CA THR A 18 5.28 -15.27 5.06
C THR A 18 3.80 -15.13 4.75
N ILE A 19 3.39 -15.39 3.52
CA ILE A 19 2.05 -15.05 3.02
C ILE A 19 0.92 -15.69 3.83
N TYR A 20 1.09 -16.94 4.28
CA TYR A 20 0.08 -17.63 5.08
C TYR A 20 -0.13 -16.95 6.44
N GLU A 21 0.98 -16.67 7.17
CA GLU A 21 0.92 -16.00 8.47
C GLU A 21 0.31 -14.60 8.32
N VAL A 22 0.75 -13.85 7.31
CA VAL A 22 0.24 -12.49 7.04
C VAL A 22 -1.25 -12.51 6.75
N ALA A 23 -1.72 -13.41 5.89
CA ALA A 23 -3.13 -13.53 5.55
C ALA A 23 -4.01 -13.82 6.79
N CYS A 24 -3.58 -14.79 7.61
CA CYS A 24 -4.30 -15.15 8.85
C CYS A 24 -4.30 -14.01 9.89
N ASP A 25 -3.22 -13.27 10.01
CA ASP A 25 -3.10 -12.18 10.98
C ASP A 25 -4.03 -10.99 10.66
N VAL A 26 -4.28 -10.75 9.37
CA VAL A 26 -5.07 -9.58 8.96
C VAL A 26 -6.55 -9.88 8.75
N GLU A 27 -6.97 -11.14 8.61
CA GLU A 27 -8.36 -11.53 8.32
C GLU A 27 -9.38 -11.04 9.38
N LYS A 28 -8.94 -10.79 10.61
CA LYS A 28 -9.77 -10.23 11.69
C LYS A 28 -10.18 -8.77 11.45
N TYR A 29 -9.52 -8.07 10.54
CA TYR A 29 -9.78 -6.66 10.24
C TYR A 29 -10.67 -6.45 9.03
N GLY A 30 -10.76 -7.44 8.12
CA GLY A 30 -11.56 -7.33 6.90
C GLY A 30 -11.35 -8.52 5.98
N ASP A 31 -12.01 -8.49 4.83
CA ASP A 31 -11.83 -9.51 3.80
C ASP A 31 -10.46 -9.33 3.12
N VAL A 32 -9.68 -10.42 3.04
CA VAL A 32 -8.31 -10.39 2.50
C VAL A 32 -8.33 -10.66 1.01
N LEU A 33 -7.68 -9.76 0.25
CA LEU A 33 -7.49 -9.85 -1.20
C LEU A 33 -5.99 -9.97 -1.47
N ILE A 34 -5.52 -11.13 -1.90
CA ILE A 34 -4.12 -11.35 -2.25
C ILE A 34 -3.99 -11.32 -3.77
N VAL A 35 -3.10 -10.47 -4.26
CA VAL A 35 -2.78 -10.38 -5.69
C VAL A 35 -1.44 -11.04 -5.92
N ASP A 36 -1.46 -12.27 -6.45
CA ASP A 36 -0.27 -13.02 -6.83
C ASP A 36 0.26 -12.53 -8.18
N ASP A 37 1.44 -11.94 -8.18
CA ASP A 37 2.11 -11.37 -9.34
C ASP A 37 2.98 -12.40 -10.09
N TYR A 38 2.41 -13.59 -10.37
CA TYR A 38 3.08 -14.67 -11.07
C TYR A 38 4.21 -15.31 -10.24
N SER A 39 3.92 -15.71 -9.00
CA SER A 39 4.87 -16.43 -8.13
C SER A 39 5.20 -17.82 -8.65
N THR A 40 6.41 -18.30 -8.30
CA THR A 40 6.95 -19.61 -8.73
C THR A 40 7.47 -20.45 -7.55
N ASP A 41 7.25 -20.00 -6.30
CA ASP A 41 7.81 -20.60 -5.08
C ASP A 41 6.78 -21.31 -4.18
N GLY A 42 5.53 -21.50 -4.66
CA GLY A 42 4.45 -22.07 -3.85
C GLY A 42 3.61 -21.03 -3.10
N THR A 43 3.84 -19.73 -3.30
CA THR A 43 3.02 -18.65 -2.71
C THR A 43 1.54 -18.85 -3.01
N ARG A 44 1.19 -19.13 -4.26
CA ARG A 44 -0.19 -19.30 -4.72
C ARG A 44 -0.90 -20.46 -4.01
N GLU A 45 -0.26 -21.59 -3.94
CA GLU A 45 -0.79 -22.81 -3.30
C GLU A 45 -1.06 -22.56 -1.81
N LEU A 46 -0.19 -21.80 -1.13
CA LEU A 46 -0.40 -21.43 0.26
C LEU A 46 -1.59 -20.48 0.43
N VAL A 47 -1.75 -19.51 -0.46
CA VAL A 47 -2.92 -18.59 -0.42
C VAL A 47 -4.22 -19.38 -0.60
N GLU A 48 -4.27 -20.37 -1.48
CA GLU A 48 -5.44 -21.21 -1.71
C GLU A 48 -5.87 -22.02 -0.46
N THR A 49 -4.99 -22.20 0.53
CA THR A 49 -5.33 -22.81 1.83
C THR A 49 -5.92 -21.83 2.85
N THR A 50 -5.93 -20.53 2.56
CA THR A 50 -6.48 -19.48 3.41
C THR A 50 -7.92 -19.13 3.01
N ARG A 51 -8.53 -18.18 3.74
CA ARG A 51 -9.84 -17.62 3.37
C ARG A 51 -9.73 -16.42 2.41
N ALA A 52 -8.52 -16.05 2.02
CA ALA A 52 -8.30 -14.89 1.17
C ALA A 52 -8.85 -15.13 -0.25
N THR A 53 -9.34 -14.07 -0.87
CA THR A 53 -9.63 -14.05 -2.29
C THR A 53 -8.33 -13.91 -3.06
N LEU A 54 -7.98 -14.90 -3.87
CA LEU A 54 -6.79 -14.88 -4.72
C LEU A 54 -7.10 -14.27 -6.08
N LEU A 55 -6.33 -13.25 -6.44
CA LEU A 55 -6.27 -12.65 -7.78
C LEU A 55 -4.89 -12.94 -8.36
N SER A 56 -4.81 -13.52 -9.56
CA SER A 56 -3.51 -13.92 -10.13
C SER A 56 -3.25 -13.24 -11.47
N HIS A 57 -2.06 -12.70 -11.62
CA HIS A 57 -1.56 -12.22 -12.90
C HIS A 57 -1.02 -13.38 -13.77
N LYS A 58 -1.06 -13.21 -15.09
CA LYS A 58 -0.52 -14.18 -16.07
C LYS A 58 0.98 -14.00 -16.33
N SER A 59 1.56 -12.92 -15.83
CA SER A 59 3.00 -12.59 -15.87
C SER A 59 3.29 -11.59 -14.75
N ASN A 60 4.56 -11.46 -14.38
CA ASN A 60 4.96 -10.44 -13.38
C ASN A 60 4.78 -9.04 -13.95
N LEU A 61 3.84 -8.27 -13.39
CA LEU A 61 3.51 -6.90 -13.78
C LEU A 61 4.07 -5.85 -12.81
N GLY A 62 4.52 -6.28 -11.63
CA GLY A 62 5.14 -5.47 -10.60
C GLY A 62 4.19 -5.01 -9.49
N TYR A 63 4.77 -4.51 -8.42
CA TYR A 63 4.12 -4.15 -7.16
C TYR A 63 2.94 -3.19 -7.35
N GLU A 64 3.13 -2.12 -8.12
CA GLU A 64 2.10 -1.10 -8.36
C GLU A 64 0.92 -1.65 -9.15
N ALA A 65 1.18 -2.56 -10.09
CA ALA A 65 0.13 -3.22 -10.86
C ALA A 65 -0.70 -4.15 -9.97
N SER A 66 -0.05 -4.88 -9.07
CA SER A 66 -0.73 -5.76 -8.11
C SER A 66 -1.62 -4.96 -7.16
N LEU A 67 -1.12 -3.86 -6.59
CA LEU A 67 -1.95 -2.96 -5.79
C LEU A 67 -3.12 -2.40 -6.59
N SER A 68 -2.89 -1.94 -7.83
CA SER A 68 -3.93 -1.41 -8.71
C SER A 68 -5.01 -2.46 -9.01
N THR A 69 -4.63 -3.72 -9.26
CA THR A 69 -5.55 -4.84 -9.48
C THR A 69 -6.41 -5.09 -8.24
N GLY A 70 -5.81 -5.21 -7.06
CA GLY A 70 -6.53 -5.47 -5.81
C GLY A 70 -7.46 -4.32 -5.40
N ILE A 71 -7.00 -3.07 -5.51
CA ILE A 71 -7.80 -1.89 -5.20
C ILE A 71 -8.98 -1.76 -6.17
N LYS A 72 -8.75 -1.95 -7.47
CA LYS A 72 -9.80 -1.95 -8.49
C LYS A 72 -10.86 -3.01 -8.17
N TYR A 73 -10.43 -4.25 -7.89
CA TYR A 73 -11.34 -5.33 -7.51
C TYR A 73 -12.16 -4.97 -6.27
N ALA A 74 -11.54 -4.40 -5.24
CA ALA A 74 -12.23 -3.97 -4.04
C ALA A 74 -13.31 -2.92 -4.33
N VAL A 75 -13.01 -1.91 -5.16
CA VAL A 75 -13.97 -0.86 -5.55
C VAL A 75 -15.12 -1.42 -6.40
N GLU A 76 -14.83 -2.30 -7.36
CA GLU A 76 -15.83 -2.96 -8.23
C GLU A 76 -16.73 -3.94 -7.46
N ASN A 77 -16.26 -4.39 -6.31
CA ASN A 77 -17.01 -5.24 -5.40
C ASN A 77 -17.52 -4.48 -4.16
N ASP A 78 -17.77 -3.20 -4.24
CA ASP A 78 -18.46 -2.35 -3.26
C ASP A 78 -17.85 -2.32 -1.84
N TYR A 79 -16.54 -2.61 -1.68
CA TYR A 79 -15.87 -2.34 -0.43
C TYR A 79 -15.78 -0.84 -0.21
N ARG A 80 -16.12 -0.41 1.00
CA ARG A 80 -16.09 1.01 1.37
C ARG A 80 -14.69 1.47 1.74
N TYR A 81 -13.95 0.62 2.43
CA TYR A 81 -12.59 0.90 2.91
C TYR A 81 -11.62 -0.10 2.33
N ILE A 82 -10.48 0.38 1.89
CA ILE A 82 -9.43 -0.43 1.29
C ILE A 82 -8.15 -0.16 2.05
N ILE A 83 -7.49 -1.20 2.55
CA ILE A 83 -6.23 -1.10 3.26
C ILE A 83 -5.20 -1.90 2.49
N THR A 84 -4.06 -1.28 2.18
CA THR A 84 -2.91 -2.00 1.61
C THR A 84 -1.94 -2.40 2.71
N THR A 85 -1.31 -3.56 2.59
CA THR A 85 -0.18 -3.97 3.43
C THR A 85 0.74 -4.88 2.63
N ASP A 86 2.00 -5.02 3.08
CA ASP A 86 2.99 -5.84 2.39
C ASP A 86 2.89 -7.32 2.83
N ALA A 87 3.31 -8.24 1.94
CA ALA A 87 3.25 -9.70 2.17
C ALA A 87 4.44 -10.23 3.00
N ASP A 88 5.48 -9.42 3.24
CA ASP A 88 6.76 -9.86 3.80
C ASP A 88 6.81 -9.93 5.33
N GLY A 89 5.72 -9.61 6.00
CA GLY A 89 5.60 -9.64 7.44
C GLY A 89 6.42 -8.58 8.20
N GLU A 90 7.02 -7.59 7.50
CA GLU A 90 7.75 -6.49 8.18
C GLU A 90 6.83 -5.59 9.00
N LEU A 91 5.60 -5.38 8.55
CA LEU A 91 4.66 -4.47 9.20
C LEU A 91 3.83 -5.20 10.24
N ILE A 92 3.88 -4.74 11.50
CA ILE A 92 3.01 -5.29 12.54
C ILE A 92 1.57 -4.86 12.27
N HIS A 93 0.70 -5.83 12.08
CA HIS A 93 -0.68 -5.63 11.63
C HIS A 93 -1.58 -4.92 12.66
N PHE A 94 -1.16 -4.77 13.91
CA PHE A 94 -1.85 -3.88 14.88
C PHE A 94 -1.98 -2.43 14.38
N GLY A 95 -1.11 -1.98 13.48
CA GLY A 95 -1.24 -0.69 12.80
C GLY A 95 -2.52 -0.55 11.97
N ILE A 96 -3.10 -1.65 11.51
CA ILE A 96 -4.37 -1.67 10.76
C ILE A 96 -5.51 -1.08 11.60
N GLU A 97 -5.54 -1.31 12.91
CA GLU A 97 -6.56 -0.74 13.80
C GLU A 97 -6.59 0.78 13.74
N GLY A 98 -5.41 1.43 13.74
CA GLY A 98 -5.31 2.87 13.60
C GLY A 98 -5.79 3.38 12.24
N VAL A 99 -5.49 2.63 11.16
CA VAL A 99 -5.97 2.92 9.82
C VAL A 99 -7.49 2.82 9.76
N VAL A 100 -8.06 1.72 10.24
CA VAL A 100 -9.52 1.48 10.28
C VAL A 100 -10.23 2.57 11.07
N LYS A 101 -9.68 2.94 12.24
CA LYS A 101 -10.25 4.00 13.08
C LYS A 101 -10.40 5.29 12.30
N PHE A 102 -9.33 5.82 11.70
CA PHE A 102 -9.38 7.08 10.96
C PHE A 102 -10.28 7.01 9.72
N LEU A 103 -10.31 5.88 9.00
CA LEU A 103 -11.23 5.71 7.87
C LEU A 103 -12.69 5.75 8.31
N LYS A 104 -13.04 5.11 9.44
CA LYS A 104 -14.39 5.13 10.02
C LYS A 104 -14.76 6.50 10.60
N GLU A 105 -13.78 7.31 11.02
CA GLU A 105 -13.95 8.69 11.44
C GLU A 105 -14.14 9.65 10.23
N GLY A 106 -14.12 9.14 8.99
CA GLY A 106 -14.39 9.91 7.78
C GLY A 106 -13.14 10.38 7.02
N CYS A 107 -11.93 9.99 7.43
CA CYS A 107 -10.74 10.27 6.64
C CYS A 107 -10.81 9.54 5.29
N LEU A 108 -10.45 10.24 4.21
CA LEU A 108 -10.42 9.65 2.88
C LEU A 108 -9.14 8.88 2.59
N LEU A 109 -8.03 9.30 3.24
CA LEU A 109 -6.73 8.68 3.07
C LEU A 109 -5.95 8.69 4.39
N VAL A 110 -5.41 7.52 4.75
CA VAL A 110 -4.57 7.32 5.93
C VAL A 110 -3.24 6.72 5.49
N VAL A 111 -2.13 7.22 5.99
CA VAL A 111 -0.77 6.72 5.69
C VAL A 111 -0.16 6.14 6.96
N GLY A 112 0.42 4.94 6.84
CA GLY A 112 1.22 4.37 7.92
C GLY A 112 2.53 5.14 8.07
N LYS A 113 2.94 5.37 9.31
CA LYS A 113 4.22 5.99 9.65
C LYS A 113 5.09 4.98 10.38
N ARG A 114 6.06 4.42 9.68
CA ARG A 114 7.00 3.44 10.23
C ARG A 114 7.92 4.07 11.29
N ASN A 115 8.12 3.36 12.38
CA ASN A 115 9.08 3.75 13.41
C ASN A 115 10.55 3.64 12.92
N LYS A 116 10.82 2.83 11.87
CA LYS A 116 12.13 2.65 11.26
C LYS A 116 12.01 2.61 9.74
N LYS A 117 12.92 3.30 9.05
CA LYS A 117 13.07 3.27 7.60
C LYS A 117 14.40 2.61 7.24
N ASN A 118 14.40 1.81 6.18
CA ASN A 118 15.54 0.95 5.85
C ASN A 118 16.60 1.66 4.99
N ARG A 119 16.25 2.80 4.34
CA ARG A 119 17.12 3.50 3.39
C ARG A 119 17.18 4.99 3.68
N MET A 120 18.38 5.60 3.57
CA MET A 120 18.55 7.04 3.76
C MET A 120 17.70 7.88 2.82
N ILE A 121 17.51 7.43 1.57
CA ILE A 121 16.66 8.14 0.59
C ILE A 121 15.19 8.15 1.01
N GLU A 122 14.69 7.13 1.71
CA GLU A 122 13.35 7.12 2.29
C GLU A 122 13.22 8.13 3.43
N VAL A 123 14.28 8.27 4.24
CA VAL A 123 14.35 9.28 5.30
C VAL A 123 14.31 10.69 4.70
N LEU A 124 15.12 10.92 3.65
CA LEU A 124 15.14 12.20 2.93
C LEU A 124 13.78 12.53 2.33
N PHE A 125 13.14 11.57 1.65
CA PHE A 125 11.82 11.79 1.09
C PHE A 125 10.78 12.12 2.17
N GLY A 126 10.77 11.36 3.26
CA GLY A 126 9.88 11.64 4.39
C GLY A 126 10.15 13.02 5.04
N PHE A 127 11.40 13.45 5.13
CA PHE A 127 11.74 14.78 5.62
C PHE A 127 11.20 15.88 4.69
N LEU A 128 11.42 15.76 3.38
CA LEU A 128 10.93 16.73 2.40
C LEU A 128 9.40 16.84 2.41
N THR A 129 8.70 15.68 2.42
CA THR A 129 7.22 15.67 2.48
C THR A 129 6.68 16.17 3.81
N PHE A 130 7.40 15.94 4.91
CA PHE A 130 7.03 16.49 6.22
C PHE A 130 7.14 18.02 6.26
N CYS A 131 8.22 18.59 5.75
CA CYS A 131 8.41 20.04 5.73
C CYS A 131 7.30 20.76 4.96
N VAL A 132 6.82 20.17 3.85
CA VAL A 132 5.87 20.82 2.94
C VAL A 132 4.43 20.42 3.22
N PHE A 133 4.16 19.13 3.46
CA PHE A 133 2.81 18.58 3.52
C PHE A 133 2.46 17.93 4.85
N ARG A 134 3.39 17.94 5.83
CA ARG A 134 3.24 17.28 7.14
C ARG A 134 3.07 15.76 7.08
N ILE A 135 3.57 15.11 6.03
CA ILE A 135 3.58 13.65 5.85
C ILE A 135 4.99 13.12 6.04
N GLN A 136 5.16 12.20 6.98
CA GLN A 136 6.49 11.70 7.40
C GLN A 136 6.93 10.45 6.67
N ASP A 137 5.98 9.60 6.19
CA ASP A 137 6.33 8.34 5.55
C ASP A 137 5.47 8.01 4.33
N PRO A 138 5.65 8.74 3.21
CA PRO A 138 4.85 8.53 2.00
C PRO A 138 5.05 7.13 1.37
N LEU A 139 6.19 6.48 1.65
CA LEU A 139 6.55 5.15 1.10
C LEU A 139 6.10 3.98 1.96
N CYS A 140 5.44 4.18 3.10
CA CYS A 140 4.90 3.07 3.86
C CYS A 140 3.93 2.26 3.02
N GLY A 141 4.09 0.92 2.96
CA GLY A 141 3.20 0.01 2.23
C GLY A 141 1.80 -0.05 2.84
N MET A 142 1.70 0.15 4.17
CA MET A 142 0.40 0.21 4.84
C MET A 142 -0.26 1.58 4.66
N LYS A 143 -1.34 1.61 3.89
CA LYS A 143 -2.18 2.80 3.67
C LYS A 143 -3.65 2.41 3.69
N GLY A 144 -4.50 3.34 4.10
CA GLY A 144 -5.95 3.18 4.05
C GLY A 144 -6.59 4.19 3.11
N TYR A 145 -7.57 3.73 2.36
CA TYR A 145 -8.32 4.52 1.38
C TYR A 145 -9.81 4.33 1.60
N ASN A 146 -10.57 5.42 1.60
CA ASN A 146 -11.99 5.33 1.29
C ASN A 146 -12.12 5.10 -0.22
N ALA A 147 -13.00 4.19 -0.65
CA ALA A 147 -13.19 3.86 -2.07
C ALA A 147 -13.53 5.08 -2.93
N ASP A 148 -14.14 6.12 -2.34
CA ASP A 148 -14.51 7.34 -3.05
C ASP A 148 -13.28 8.10 -3.57
N ILE A 149 -12.11 7.97 -2.91
CA ILE A 149 -10.89 8.61 -3.42
C ILE A 149 -10.40 7.91 -4.69
N TYR A 150 -10.53 6.58 -4.78
CA TYR A 150 -10.23 5.87 -6.01
C TYR A 150 -11.23 6.23 -7.11
N ARG A 151 -12.53 6.26 -6.80
CA ARG A 151 -13.59 6.64 -7.77
C ARG A 151 -13.38 8.05 -8.33
N LYS A 152 -12.90 8.98 -7.49
CA LYS A 152 -12.61 10.37 -7.89
C LYS A 152 -11.52 10.47 -8.95
N TYR A 153 -10.48 9.64 -8.86
CA TYR A 153 -9.33 9.71 -9.78
C TYR A 153 -9.36 8.66 -10.88
N GLY A 154 -10.02 7.52 -10.65
CA GLY A 154 -10.13 6.43 -11.61
C GLY A 154 -8.87 5.56 -11.77
N PHE A 155 -7.85 5.78 -10.92
CA PHE A 155 -6.60 5.01 -10.93
C PHE A 155 -5.94 5.01 -9.54
N PHE A 156 -4.95 4.12 -9.36
CA PHE A 156 -4.13 4.05 -8.14
C PHE A 156 -2.69 4.52 -8.39
N ASP A 157 -1.95 3.81 -9.26
CA ASP A 157 -0.56 4.14 -9.59
C ASP A 157 -0.24 3.76 -11.05
N ASN A 158 -0.38 4.72 -11.96
CA ASN A 158 -0.13 4.53 -13.39
C ASN A 158 1.31 4.86 -13.78
N ARG A 159 2.04 5.56 -12.90
CA ARG A 159 3.38 6.08 -13.20
C ARG A 159 4.49 5.32 -12.51
N LYS A 160 4.17 4.18 -11.88
CA LYS A 160 5.11 3.35 -11.10
C LYS A 160 5.82 4.18 -10.02
N MET A 161 5.01 4.76 -9.13
CA MET A 161 5.46 5.64 -8.05
C MET A 161 5.48 4.95 -6.68
N ILE A 162 5.65 3.63 -6.64
CA ILE A 162 5.71 2.84 -5.40
C ILE A 162 4.46 3.08 -4.52
N GLY A 163 3.26 3.10 -5.16
CA GLY A 163 1.99 3.32 -4.46
C GLY A 163 1.82 4.71 -3.86
N THR A 164 2.51 5.74 -4.41
CA THR A 164 2.41 7.11 -3.90
C THR A 164 1.69 8.08 -4.85
N GLU A 165 1.32 7.65 -6.07
CA GLU A 165 0.72 8.54 -7.04
C GLU A 165 -0.63 9.09 -6.56
N LEU A 166 -1.52 8.23 -6.06
CA LEU A 166 -2.81 8.64 -5.52
C LEU A 166 -2.65 9.60 -4.32
N LEU A 167 -1.63 9.36 -3.47
CA LEU A 167 -1.30 10.27 -2.36
C LEU A 167 -0.89 11.66 -2.88
N ALA A 168 -0.05 11.74 -3.92
CA ALA A 168 0.39 13.02 -4.50
C ALA A 168 -0.79 13.81 -5.09
N TYR A 169 -1.72 13.14 -5.78
CA TYR A 169 -2.94 13.77 -6.29
C TYR A 169 -3.87 14.22 -5.15
N SER A 170 -3.95 13.44 -4.06
CA SER A 170 -4.75 13.79 -2.89
C SER A 170 -4.23 15.05 -2.21
N ILE A 171 -2.90 15.18 -2.08
CA ILE A 171 -2.25 16.40 -1.57
C ILE A 171 -2.56 17.60 -2.46
N ARG A 172 -2.38 17.47 -3.77
CA ARG A 172 -2.70 18.52 -4.74
C ARG A 172 -4.13 19.06 -4.58
N ASP A 173 -5.05 18.15 -4.30
CA ASP A 173 -6.48 18.47 -4.19
C ASP A 173 -6.91 18.81 -2.75
N ASN A 174 -5.95 19.05 -1.83
CA ASN A 174 -6.16 19.38 -0.43
C ASN A 174 -7.05 18.36 0.33
N VAL A 175 -6.95 17.07 -0.02
CA VAL A 175 -7.60 16.01 0.74
C VAL A 175 -6.94 15.90 2.11
N ALA A 176 -7.74 15.86 3.18
CA ALA A 176 -7.22 15.63 4.53
C ALA A 176 -6.61 14.23 4.64
N ILE A 177 -5.36 14.18 5.06
CA ILE A 177 -4.58 12.94 5.21
C ILE A 177 -4.19 12.81 6.67
N GLN A 178 -4.36 11.62 7.24
CA GLN A 178 -3.91 11.30 8.58
C GLN A 178 -2.74 10.31 8.54
N GLU A 179 -1.86 10.37 9.52
CA GLU A 179 -0.81 9.37 9.72
C GLU A 179 -1.09 8.54 10.99
N THR A 180 -0.85 7.23 10.91
CA THR A 180 -0.93 6.33 12.06
C THR A 180 0.41 5.63 12.27
N PRO A 181 0.90 5.48 13.53
CA PRO A 181 2.17 4.82 13.79
C PRO A 181 2.10 3.33 13.42
N ILE A 182 3.12 2.84 12.72
CA ILE A 182 3.31 1.44 12.35
C ILE A 182 4.64 0.96 12.91
N THR A 183 4.61 -0.16 13.62
CA THR A 183 5.83 -0.82 14.10
C THR A 183 6.37 -1.75 13.01
N VAL A 184 7.66 -1.60 12.71
CA VAL A 184 8.39 -2.46 11.77
C VAL A 184 9.19 -3.47 12.56
N ILE A 185 9.09 -4.74 12.20
CA ILE A 185 9.93 -5.83 12.69
C ILE A 185 10.92 -6.26 11.61
N LYS A 186 11.90 -7.08 11.98
CA LYS A 186 12.87 -7.57 11.01
C LYS A 186 12.17 -8.54 10.05
N ARG A 187 12.30 -8.27 8.74
CA ARG A 187 11.80 -9.15 7.68
C ARG A 187 12.41 -10.55 7.77
N LYS A 188 11.60 -11.56 7.50
CA LYS A 188 12.06 -12.91 7.16
C LYS A 188 12.41 -12.90 5.66
N GLY A 189 13.65 -13.22 5.30
CA GLY A 189 14.11 -13.28 3.90
C GLY A 189 14.75 -12.00 3.33
N GLU A 190 15.08 -12.03 2.03
CA GLU A 190 15.77 -10.95 1.33
C GLU A 190 14.82 -9.90 0.74
N SER A 191 15.26 -8.63 0.70
CA SER A 191 14.49 -7.54 0.11
C SER A 191 14.46 -7.65 -1.42
N ARG A 192 13.25 -7.73 -2.01
CA ARG A 192 13.05 -7.79 -3.47
C ARG A 192 13.03 -6.43 -4.15
N PHE A 193 13.11 -5.34 -3.39
CA PHE A 193 13.09 -3.98 -3.94
C PHE A 193 14.34 -3.62 -4.76
N GLY A 194 15.31 -4.55 -4.86
CA GLY A 194 16.58 -4.39 -5.58
C GLY A 194 17.71 -3.86 -4.70
N GLY A 195 18.93 -3.90 -5.24
CA GLY A 195 20.13 -3.39 -4.58
C GLY A 195 20.04 -1.90 -4.24
N SER A 196 20.90 -1.43 -3.33
CA SER A 196 20.89 -0.05 -2.80
C SER A 196 20.87 1.02 -3.89
N PHE A 197 21.65 0.86 -4.97
CA PHE A 197 21.75 1.83 -6.06
C PHE A 197 20.48 1.88 -6.93
N SER A 198 19.92 0.72 -7.29
CA SER A 198 18.65 0.64 -8.05
C SER A 198 17.50 1.27 -7.28
N SER A 199 17.41 0.99 -5.98
CA SER A 199 16.41 1.58 -5.09
C SER A 199 16.55 3.10 -5.00
N PHE A 200 17.79 3.60 -4.94
CA PHE A 200 18.07 5.04 -4.90
C PHE A 200 17.54 5.74 -6.17
N ILE A 201 17.82 5.20 -7.36
CA ILE A 201 17.32 5.78 -8.62
C ILE A 201 15.79 5.76 -8.68
N LYS A 202 15.16 4.63 -8.31
CA LYS A 202 13.71 4.52 -8.31
C LYS A 202 13.06 5.54 -7.38
N ILE A 203 13.54 5.65 -6.15
CA ILE A 203 12.96 6.58 -5.16
C ILE A 203 13.23 8.03 -5.56
N SER A 204 14.42 8.38 -6.09
CA SER A 204 14.71 9.73 -6.60
C SER A 204 13.74 10.16 -7.70
N ARG A 205 13.43 9.24 -8.64
CA ARG A 205 12.42 9.47 -9.67
C ARG A 205 11.04 9.69 -9.06
N VAL A 206 10.66 8.90 -8.06
CA VAL A 206 9.38 9.05 -7.35
C VAL A 206 9.30 10.40 -6.65
N ILE A 207 10.35 10.84 -5.96
CA ILE A 207 10.41 12.16 -5.33
C ILE A 207 10.12 13.26 -6.35
N PHE A 208 10.81 13.24 -7.50
CA PHE A 208 10.62 14.24 -8.54
C PHE A 208 9.17 14.26 -9.06
N LEU A 209 8.61 13.09 -9.40
CA LEU A 209 7.23 12.98 -9.87
C LEU A 209 6.21 13.40 -8.82
N PHE A 210 6.43 13.00 -7.56
CA PHE A 210 5.55 13.30 -6.44
C PHE A 210 5.40 14.80 -6.25
N PHE A 211 6.50 15.52 -6.13
CA PHE A 211 6.47 16.98 -5.99
C PHE A 211 5.94 17.67 -7.24
N GLY A 212 6.26 17.16 -8.43
CA GLY A 212 5.72 17.64 -9.70
C GLY A 212 4.19 17.54 -9.78
N ILE A 213 3.59 16.50 -9.20
CA ILE A 213 2.13 16.35 -9.12
C ILE A 213 1.57 17.22 -8.00
N ALA A 214 2.14 17.12 -6.79
CA ALA A 214 1.63 17.78 -5.59
C ALA A 214 1.60 19.31 -5.69
N PHE A 215 2.56 19.91 -6.40
CA PHE A 215 2.62 21.36 -6.64
C PHE A 215 1.89 21.84 -7.88
N LYS A 216 1.45 20.93 -8.76
CA LYS A 216 0.74 21.32 -9.97
C LYS A 216 -0.62 21.92 -9.62
N ARG A 217 -0.77 23.25 -9.78
CA ARG A 217 -2.08 23.90 -9.60
C ARG A 217 -3.13 23.22 -10.49
N LYS A 218 -4.34 23.00 -9.95
CA LYS A 218 -5.48 22.70 -10.82
C LYS A 218 -5.61 23.86 -11.81
N THR A 219 -5.47 23.58 -13.10
CA THR A 219 -6.03 24.46 -14.13
C THR A 219 -7.53 24.43 -13.93
N ALA A 220 -8.10 25.60 -13.63
CA ALA A 220 -9.51 25.82 -13.44
C ALA A 220 -10.32 25.38 -14.68
#